data_dad45e6c7fd113f953fe1df20bb62dd5
#
_entry.id   dad45e6c7fd113f953fe1df20bb62dd5
#
_cell.length_a   1.000
_cell.length_b   1.000
_cell.length_c   1.000
_cell.angle_alpha   90.00
_cell.angle_beta   90.00
_cell.angle_gamma   90.00
#
_symmetry.space_group_name_H-M   'P 1'
#
loop_
_entity.id
_entity.type
_entity.pdbx_description
1 polymer ?
#
loop_
_entity_poly.entity_id
_entity_poly.type
_entity_poly.pdbx_seq_one_letter_code
_entity_poly.pdbx_strand_id
1 'polypeptide(L)'
;FMLFSANPTAGMDWSDTAIVSNFRQLNTIWSLPAQVAGWGDAASPVDNWLAARFRQRQREWRAAMDDVELRVAVRISHYEFNTDLQWYRRRGGSNKELVTGLLRELAPMLHPATPHIAEELWGETGGEGLLAAHLIGEMGAEQEGDASELAAEQYLRSLLEQARKMRGLAARHLEGEPSEVIIQCAESWKGELCRMGMDLQEED
;
A
#
# COMPACT_ATOMS: atom_id res chain seq x y z
N PHE A 1 14.95 8.01 11.27
CA PHE A 1 15.15 6.91 12.22
C PHE A 1 14.39 7.18 13.53
N MET A 2 14.64 8.28 14.22
CA MET A 2 14.06 8.56 15.53
C MET A 2 12.52 8.56 15.53
N LEU A 3 11.89 9.22 14.58
CA LEU A 3 10.43 9.30 14.45
C LEU A 3 9.76 7.95 14.18
N PHE A 4 10.49 7.01 13.57
CA PHE A 4 9.98 5.66 13.29
C PHE A 4 10.21 4.68 14.45
N SER A 5 11.30 4.84 15.21
CA SER A 5 11.71 3.86 16.23
C SER A 5 10.88 3.92 17.51
N ALA A 6 10.45 5.11 17.93
CA ALA A 6 9.67 5.28 19.14
C ALA A 6 8.73 6.49 19.05
N ASN A 7 7.66 6.48 19.86
CA ASN A 7 6.87 7.68 20.08
C ASN A 7 7.69 8.74 20.83
N PRO A 8 7.43 10.04 20.61
CA PRO A 8 8.20 11.12 21.24
C PRO A 8 8.27 11.09 22.78
N THR A 9 7.30 10.44 23.41
CA THR A 9 7.18 10.27 24.86
C THR A 9 7.86 9.02 25.40
N ALA A 10 8.37 8.14 24.53
CA ALA A 10 9.02 6.88 24.91
C ALA A 10 10.54 6.99 24.83
N GLY A 11 11.25 6.30 25.74
CA GLY A 11 12.69 6.12 25.62
C GLY A 11 13.05 5.31 24.38
N MET A 12 14.21 5.62 23.78
CA MET A 12 14.70 4.91 22.59
C MET A 12 16.18 4.62 22.75
N ASP A 13 16.58 3.39 22.41
CA ASP A 13 17.97 3.02 22.31
C ASP A 13 18.53 3.33 20.91
N TRP A 14 19.77 3.79 20.88
CA TRP A 14 20.49 4.01 19.64
C TRP A 14 20.83 2.66 18.97
N SER A 15 20.60 2.55 17.66
CA SER A 15 20.87 1.33 16.89
C SER A 15 21.42 1.65 15.52
N ASP A 16 22.73 1.37 15.31
CA ASP A 16 23.38 1.56 14.01
C ASP A 16 22.76 0.69 12.91
N THR A 17 22.34 -0.53 13.25
CA THR A 17 21.70 -1.44 12.29
C THR A 17 20.34 -0.92 11.83
N ALA A 18 19.57 -0.32 12.75
CA ALA A 18 18.29 0.31 12.43
C ALA A 18 18.48 1.55 11.53
N ILE A 19 19.52 2.36 11.77
CA ILE A 19 19.87 3.50 10.93
C ILE A 19 20.18 3.05 9.50
N VAL A 20 21.00 2.02 9.32
CA VAL A 20 21.33 1.45 7.99
C VAL A 20 20.06 0.94 7.29
N SER A 21 19.15 0.30 8.02
CA SER A 21 17.86 -0.16 7.48
C SER A 21 17.00 0.99 6.99
N ASN A 22 16.86 2.05 7.79
CA ASN A 22 16.13 3.25 7.41
C ASN A 22 16.76 3.96 6.19
N PHE A 23 18.08 4.03 6.13
CA PHE A 23 18.79 4.60 4.98
C PHE A 23 18.51 3.81 3.69
N ARG A 24 18.49 2.48 3.76
CA ARG A 24 18.11 1.64 2.62
C ARG A 24 16.66 1.92 2.17
N GLN A 25 15.75 2.10 3.13
CA GLN A 25 14.36 2.43 2.82
C GLN A 25 14.24 3.79 2.11
N LEU A 26 14.98 4.80 2.57
CA LEU A 26 15.02 6.10 1.90
C LEU A 26 15.57 6.01 0.47
N ASN A 27 16.63 5.23 0.26
CA ASN A 27 17.15 4.96 -1.07
C ASN A 27 16.13 4.23 -1.97
N THR A 28 15.32 3.36 -1.39
CA THR A 28 14.23 2.70 -2.14
C THR A 28 13.22 3.74 -2.62
N ILE A 29 12.76 4.65 -1.75
CA ILE A 29 11.84 5.73 -2.13
C ILE A 29 12.47 6.62 -3.19
N TRP A 30 13.72 7.05 -2.98
CA TRP A 30 14.48 7.88 -3.93
C TRP A 30 14.55 7.28 -5.34
N SER A 31 14.67 5.96 -5.44
CA SER A 31 14.79 5.27 -6.72
C SER A 31 13.45 5.00 -7.44
N LEU A 32 12.30 5.22 -6.78
CA LEU A 32 10.99 4.90 -7.35
C LEU A 32 10.69 5.64 -8.67
N PRO A 33 10.91 6.95 -8.82
CA PRO A 33 10.64 7.65 -10.08
C PRO A 33 11.39 7.05 -11.26
N ALA A 34 12.68 6.77 -11.08
CA ALA A 34 13.52 6.17 -12.11
C ALA A 34 13.06 4.74 -12.47
N GLN A 35 12.62 3.95 -11.49
CA GLN A 35 12.08 2.61 -11.73
C GLN A 35 10.77 2.68 -12.51
N VAL A 36 9.86 3.58 -12.11
CA VAL A 36 8.55 3.77 -12.74
C VAL A 36 8.68 4.33 -14.16
N ALA A 37 9.69 5.15 -14.43
CA ALA A 37 9.95 5.70 -15.76
C ALA A 37 10.09 4.63 -16.86
N GLY A 38 10.56 3.44 -16.51
CA GLY A 38 10.69 2.29 -17.40
C GLY A 38 9.43 1.41 -17.54
N TRP A 39 8.32 1.78 -16.89
CA TRP A 39 7.08 1.00 -16.98
C TRP A 39 6.25 1.36 -18.21
N GLY A 40 5.29 0.48 -18.55
CA GLY A 40 4.31 0.75 -19.59
C GLY A 40 3.15 1.62 -19.10
N ASP A 41 2.25 1.96 -20.01
CA ASP A 41 1.06 2.75 -19.73
C ASP A 41 -0.23 1.89 -19.81
N ALA A 42 -0.09 0.56 -19.90
CA ALA A 42 -1.23 -0.33 -20.00
C ALA A 42 -2.01 -0.38 -18.68
N ALA A 43 -3.30 -0.08 -18.76
CA ALA A 43 -4.21 -0.22 -17.65
C ALA A 43 -4.39 -1.69 -17.27
N SER A 44 -4.53 -1.95 -15.97
CA SER A 44 -4.72 -3.26 -15.38
C SER A 44 -5.85 -3.22 -14.36
N PRO A 45 -6.65 -4.28 -14.18
CA PRO A 45 -7.67 -4.32 -13.12
C PRO A 45 -7.15 -4.02 -11.72
N VAL A 46 -5.87 -4.30 -11.45
CA VAL A 46 -5.24 -4.02 -10.16
C VAL A 46 -4.93 -2.52 -9.96
N ASP A 47 -5.06 -1.68 -10.98
CA ASP A 47 -4.86 -0.23 -10.89
C ASP A 47 -5.89 0.41 -9.94
N ASN A 48 -7.15 0.00 -10.05
CA ASN A 48 -8.23 0.49 -9.18
C ASN A 48 -7.95 0.16 -7.71
N TRP A 49 -7.51 -1.07 -7.45
CA TRP A 49 -7.10 -1.45 -6.11
C TRP A 49 -5.95 -0.61 -5.57
N LEU A 50 -4.90 -0.36 -6.36
CA LEU A 50 -3.76 0.44 -5.89
C LEU A 50 -4.19 1.87 -5.57
N ALA A 51 -5.03 2.47 -6.42
CA ALA A 51 -5.57 3.81 -6.19
C ALA A 51 -6.45 3.86 -4.93
N ALA A 52 -7.39 2.91 -4.76
CA ALA A 52 -8.23 2.79 -3.57
C ALA A 52 -7.39 2.58 -2.30
N ARG A 53 -6.37 1.71 -2.39
CA ARG A 53 -5.45 1.44 -1.28
C ARG A 53 -4.64 2.66 -0.89
N PHE A 54 -4.19 3.44 -1.86
CA PHE A 54 -3.46 4.67 -1.60
C PHE A 54 -4.35 5.73 -0.93
N ARG A 55 -5.59 5.92 -1.40
CA ARG A 55 -6.57 6.81 -0.73
C ARG A 55 -6.83 6.38 0.72
N GLN A 56 -6.94 5.08 0.97
CA GLN A 56 -7.05 4.56 2.33
C GLN A 56 -5.80 4.92 3.16
N ARG A 57 -4.59 4.77 2.61
CA ARG A 57 -3.34 5.15 3.28
C ARG A 57 -3.27 6.64 3.59
N GLN A 58 -3.76 7.48 2.71
CA GLN A 58 -3.85 8.92 2.94
C GLN A 58 -4.76 9.24 4.14
N ARG A 59 -5.93 8.59 4.26
CA ARG A 59 -6.82 8.75 5.42
C ARG A 59 -6.17 8.27 6.72
N GLU A 60 -5.56 7.07 6.70
CA GLU A 60 -4.86 6.51 7.85
C GLU A 60 -3.69 7.40 8.30
N TRP A 61 -2.92 7.92 7.34
CA TRP A 61 -1.82 8.84 7.59
C TRP A 61 -2.33 10.17 8.20
N ARG A 62 -3.39 10.73 7.65
CA ARG A 62 -3.99 11.97 8.15
C ARG A 62 -4.47 11.80 9.59
N ALA A 63 -5.21 10.75 9.88
CA ALA A 63 -5.65 10.44 11.24
C ALA A 63 -4.47 10.31 12.20
N ALA A 64 -3.41 9.59 11.81
CA ALA A 64 -2.21 9.44 12.63
C ALA A 64 -1.48 10.79 12.87
N MET A 65 -1.48 11.70 11.88
CA MET A 65 -0.91 13.03 12.04
C MET A 65 -1.76 13.91 12.97
N ASP A 66 -3.08 13.86 12.86
CA ASP A 66 -4.02 14.62 13.70
C ASP A 66 -3.93 14.13 15.17
N ASP A 67 -3.69 12.84 15.40
CA ASP A 67 -3.52 12.22 16.73
C ASP A 67 -2.04 12.31 17.25
N VAL A 68 -1.15 12.94 16.48
CA VAL A 68 0.30 13.04 16.79
C VAL A 68 0.99 11.67 16.92
N GLU A 69 0.45 10.64 16.27
CA GLU A 69 1.03 9.29 16.19
C GLU A 69 2.10 9.23 15.09
N LEU A 70 3.20 9.99 15.27
CA LEU A 70 4.23 10.20 14.24
C LEU A 70 4.86 8.90 13.75
N ARG A 71 5.05 7.92 14.62
CA ARG A 71 5.56 6.59 14.25
C ARG A 71 4.65 5.90 13.24
N VAL A 72 3.34 5.97 13.44
CA VAL A 72 2.33 5.39 12.55
C VAL A 72 2.34 6.12 11.21
N ALA A 73 2.34 7.45 11.22
CA ALA A 73 2.39 8.28 10.02
C ALA A 73 3.64 7.98 9.17
N VAL A 74 4.82 7.92 9.80
CA VAL A 74 6.08 7.58 9.11
C VAL A 74 6.04 6.14 8.56
N ARG A 75 5.49 5.18 9.29
CA ARG A 75 5.32 3.80 8.80
C ARG A 75 4.48 3.77 7.53
N ILE A 76 3.36 4.48 7.51
CA ILE A 76 2.45 4.52 6.36
C ILE A 76 3.15 5.13 5.15
N SER A 77 3.74 6.31 5.29
CA SER A 77 4.34 7.03 4.16
C SER A 77 5.63 6.40 3.65
N HIS A 78 6.49 5.88 4.53
CA HIS A 78 7.83 5.42 4.14
C HIS A 78 7.91 3.92 3.85
N TYR A 79 7.00 3.08 4.37
CA TYR A 79 7.11 1.62 4.25
C TYR A 79 5.91 0.97 3.58
N GLU A 80 4.70 1.36 3.96
CA GLU A 80 3.51 0.62 3.52
C GLU A 80 3.18 0.87 2.05
N PHE A 81 3.40 2.09 1.55
CA PHE A 81 3.25 2.36 0.12
C PHE A 81 4.14 1.46 -0.74
N ASN A 82 5.42 1.31 -0.36
CA ASN A 82 6.32 0.43 -1.09
C ASN A 82 5.87 -1.04 -1.05
N THR A 83 5.34 -1.49 0.08
CA THR A 83 4.76 -2.85 0.22
C THR A 83 3.55 -3.04 -0.70
N ASP A 84 2.67 -2.04 -0.76
CA ASP A 84 1.50 -2.06 -1.64
C ASP A 84 1.93 -2.01 -3.13
N LEU A 85 2.95 -1.24 -3.47
CA LEU A 85 3.52 -1.17 -4.81
C LEU A 85 4.19 -2.50 -5.25
N GLN A 86 4.90 -3.17 -4.34
CA GLN A 86 5.46 -4.51 -4.61
C GLN A 86 4.35 -5.53 -4.88
N TRP A 87 3.26 -5.48 -4.13
CA TRP A 87 2.10 -6.32 -4.39
C TRP A 87 1.46 -6.01 -5.74
N TYR A 88 1.26 -4.74 -6.05
CA TYR A 88 0.77 -4.28 -7.36
C TYR A 88 1.60 -4.85 -8.51
N ARG A 89 2.92 -4.75 -8.42
CA ARG A 89 3.85 -5.34 -9.41
C ARG A 89 3.69 -6.84 -9.52
N ARG A 90 3.58 -7.54 -8.40
CA ARG A 90 3.37 -8.98 -8.37
C ARG A 90 2.06 -9.41 -9.04
N ARG A 91 1.05 -8.55 -9.00
CA ARG A 91 -0.25 -8.74 -9.66
C ARG A 91 -0.22 -8.38 -11.15
N GLY A 92 0.93 -7.99 -11.69
CA GLY A 92 1.12 -7.61 -13.09
C GLY A 92 0.87 -6.13 -13.38
N GLY A 93 0.64 -5.31 -12.37
CA GLY A 93 0.46 -3.88 -12.53
C GLY A 93 1.74 -3.19 -13.03
N SER A 94 1.61 -2.26 -13.98
CA SER A 94 2.74 -1.55 -14.57
C SER A 94 2.34 -0.18 -15.16
N ASN A 95 1.21 0.36 -14.74
CA ASN A 95 0.71 1.65 -15.22
C ASN A 95 1.59 2.79 -14.67
N LYS A 96 2.43 3.34 -15.55
CA LYS A 96 3.37 4.41 -15.23
C LYS A 96 2.65 5.71 -14.84
N GLU A 97 1.62 6.10 -15.58
CA GLU A 97 0.90 7.35 -15.34
C GLU A 97 0.26 7.34 -13.95
N LEU A 98 -0.48 6.26 -13.62
CA LEU A 98 -1.07 6.07 -12.31
C LEU A 98 -0.02 6.19 -11.19
N VAL A 99 1.05 5.40 -11.27
CA VAL A 99 2.03 5.34 -10.18
C VAL A 99 2.81 6.64 -10.05
N THR A 100 3.11 7.33 -11.15
CA THR A 100 3.72 8.67 -11.09
C THR A 100 2.80 9.67 -10.38
N GLY A 101 1.49 9.63 -10.65
CA GLY A 101 0.50 10.43 -9.93
C GLY A 101 0.49 10.14 -8.42
N LEU A 102 0.47 8.84 -8.05
CA LEU A 102 0.50 8.42 -6.64
C LEU A 102 1.81 8.81 -5.95
N LEU A 103 2.95 8.76 -6.63
CA LEU A 103 4.24 9.22 -6.09
C LEU A 103 4.23 10.73 -5.82
N ARG A 104 3.61 11.53 -6.70
CA ARG A 104 3.42 12.96 -6.47
C ARG A 104 2.58 13.22 -5.22
N GLU A 105 1.49 12.49 -5.04
CA GLU A 105 0.62 12.59 -3.87
C GLU A 105 1.27 12.01 -2.60
N LEU A 106 2.27 11.13 -2.71
CA LEU A 106 3.06 10.62 -1.59
C LEU A 106 4.03 11.68 -1.03
N ALA A 107 4.53 12.57 -1.87
CA ALA A 107 5.52 13.58 -1.46
C ALA A 107 5.08 14.41 -0.26
N PRO A 108 3.84 14.96 -0.19
CA PRO A 108 3.36 15.65 1.01
C PRO A 108 3.33 14.79 2.27
N MET A 109 3.08 13.48 2.15
CA MET A 109 3.07 12.56 3.30
C MET A 109 4.48 12.27 3.83
N LEU A 110 5.49 12.34 2.97
CA LEU A 110 6.90 12.18 3.35
C LEU A 110 7.49 13.44 3.98
N HIS A 111 6.99 14.61 3.58
CA HIS A 111 7.59 15.92 3.89
C HIS A 111 7.82 16.16 5.39
N PRO A 112 6.91 15.83 6.32
CA PRO A 112 7.12 16.09 7.76
C PRO A 112 8.34 15.37 8.35
N ALA A 113 8.74 14.23 7.79
CA ALA A 113 9.84 13.42 8.29
C ALA A 113 11.12 13.53 7.43
N THR A 114 10.95 13.67 6.11
CA THR A 114 12.07 13.65 5.13
C THR A 114 11.86 14.73 4.06
N PRO A 115 11.91 16.03 4.42
CA PRO A 115 11.55 17.12 3.52
C PRO A 115 12.38 17.14 2.23
N HIS A 116 13.68 16.90 2.31
CA HIS A 116 14.54 16.93 1.12
C HIS A 116 14.17 15.86 0.08
N ILE A 117 13.89 14.61 0.53
CA ILE A 117 13.44 13.54 -0.36
C ILE A 117 12.06 13.84 -0.93
N ALA A 118 11.20 14.44 -0.12
CA ALA A 118 9.85 14.81 -0.55
C ALA A 118 9.88 15.90 -1.63
N GLU A 119 10.71 16.92 -1.50
CA GLU A 119 10.89 17.98 -2.51
C GLU A 119 11.43 17.42 -3.84
N GLU A 120 12.43 16.56 -3.79
CA GLU A 120 12.95 15.92 -5.00
C GLU A 120 11.91 15.00 -5.66
N LEU A 121 11.21 14.18 -4.87
CA LEU A 121 10.13 13.35 -5.40
C LEU A 121 9.03 14.18 -6.05
N TRP A 122 8.67 15.32 -5.43
CA TRP A 122 7.72 16.28 -5.97
C TRP A 122 8.15 16.80 -7.36
N GLY A 123 9.40 17.26 -7.48
CA GLY A 123 9.96 17.73 -8.74
C GLY A 123 10.04 16.66 -9.82
N GLU A 124 10.57 15.47 -9.49
CA GLU A 124 10.71 14.33 -10.40
C GLU A 124 9.36 13.80 -10.93
N THR A 125 8.28 14.01 -10.18
CA THR A 125 6.92 13.58 -10.57
C THR A 125 6.09 14.70 -11.20
N GLY A 126 6.70 15.86 -11.50
CA GLY A 126 6.08 16.98 -12.19
C GLY A 126 5.30 17.93 -11.26
N GLY A 127 5.68 18.01 -10.01
CA GLY A 127 5.21 19.05 -9.10
C GLY A 127 5.82 20.42 -9.45
N GLU A 128 5.05 21.48 -9.31
CA GLU A 128 5.51 22.85 -9.60
C GLU A 128 5.91 23.57 -8.31
N GLY A 129 7.05 24.29 -8.36
CA GLY A 129 7.57 25.04 -7.22
C GLY A 129 8.01 24.16 -6.06
N LEU A 130 8.11 24.76 -4.88
CA LEU A 130 8.48 24.03 -3.66
C LEU A 130 7.25 23.38 -3.03
N LEU A 131 7.35 22.11 -2.70
CA LEU A 131 6.31 21.38 -1.96
C LEU A 131 6.00 22.05 -0.62
N ALA A 132 7.02 22.56 0.09
CA ALA A 132 6.85 23.28 1.35
C ALA A 132 5.96 24.52 1.25
N ALA A 133 5.85 25.14 0.07
CA ALA A 133 4.97 26.27 -0.20
C ALA A 133 3.58 25.85 -0.70
N HIS A 134 3.38 24.55 -0.97
CA HIS A 134 2.14 24.01 -1.48
C HIS A 134 1.17 23.68 -0.35
N LEU A 135 -0.04 24.24 -0.42
CA LEU A 135 -1.09 23.92 0.55
C LEU A 135 -1.61 22.51 0.27
N ILE A 136 -1.48 21.64 1.24
CA ILE A 136 -2.05 20.31 1.17
C ILE A 136 -3.57 20.42 1.36
N GLY A 137 -4.32 20.11 0.30
CA GLY A 137 -5.77 20.06 0.33
C GLY A 137 -6.32 18.79 1.04
N GLU A 138 -7.55 18.47 0.76
CA GLU A 138 -8.14 17.20 1.21
C GLU A 138 -7.42 16.03 0.55
N MET A 139 -7.01 15.05 1.38
CA MET A 139 -6.32 13.84 0.95
C MET A 139 -7.19 12.62 1.23
N GLY A 140 -7.16 11.66 0.33
CA GLY A 140 -7.76 10.35 0.56
C GLY A 140 -9.29 10.34 0.49
N ALA A 141 -9.92 11.29 -0.23
CA ALA A 141 -11.37 11.25 -0.44
C ALA A 141 -11.78 9.89 -1.01
N GLU A 142 -12.72 9.23 -0.32
CA GLU A 142 -13.23 7.93 -0.74
C GLU A 142 -14.00 8.04 -2.05
N GLN A 143 -13.78 7.08 -2.95
CA GLN A 143 -14.48 7.02 -4.23
C GLN A 143 -15.41 5.81 -4.25
N GLU A 144 -16.47 5.92 -5.04
CA GLU A 144 -17.37 4.79 -5.29
C GLU A 144 -16.58 3.59 -5.82
N GLY A 145 -16.78 2.43 -5.19
CA GLY A 145 -16.06 1.20 -5.53
C GLY A 145 -14.80 0.93 -4.71
N ASP A 146 -14.23 1.89 -4.00
CA ASP A 146 -12.99 1.68 -3.21
C ASP A 146 -13.13 0.52 -2.23
N ALA A 147 -14.23 0.45 -1.49
CA ALA A 147 -14.46 -0.61 -0.51
C ALA A 147 -14.51 -2.01 -1.16
N SER A 148 -15.14 -2.12 -2.32
CA SER A 148 -15.24 -3.39 -3.06
C SER A 148 -13.88 -3.83 -3.61
N GLU A 149 -13.08 -2.91 -4.16
CA GLU A 149 -11.73 -3.20 -4.66
C GLU A 149 -10.80 -3.66 -3.54
N LEU A 150 -10.86 -3.00 -2.38
CA LEU A 150 -10.08 -3.38 -1.21
C LEU A 150 -10.49 -4.75 -0.68
N ALA A 151 -11.79 -5.03 -0.58
CA ALA A 151 -12.32 -6.30 -0.11
C ALA A 151 -11.96 -7.46 -1.05
N ALA A 152 -12.09 -7.26 -2.36
CA ALA A 152 -11.75 -8.27 -3.38
C ALA A 152 -10.26 -8.66 -3.32
N GLU A 153 -9.37 -7.68 -3.22
CA GLU A 153 -7.93 -7.96 -3.16
C GLU A 153 -7.51 -8.53 -1.79
N GLN A 154 -8.18 -8.14 -0.71
CA GLN A 154 -8.00 -8.75 0.61
C GLN A 154 -8.39 -10.24 0.60
N TYR A 155 -9.52 -10.56 -0.01
CA TYR A 155 -9.96 -11.95 -0.19
C TYR A 155 -8.93 -12.77 -0.98
N LEU A 156 -8.43 -12.23 -2.09
CA LEU A 156 -7.39 -12.88 -2.89
C LEU A 156 -6.10 -13.13 -2.08
N ARG A 157 -5.66 -12.15 -1.30
CA ARG A 157 -4.49 -12.29 -0.41
C ARG A 157 -4.68 -13.41 0.60
N SER A 158 -5.84 -13.47 1.24
CA SER A 158 -6.16 -14.52 2.23
C SER A 158 -6.19 -15.91 1.59
N LEU A 159 -6.76 -16.02 0.40
CA LEU A 159 -6.83 -17.26 -0.38
C LEU A 159 -5.42 -17.75 -0.75
N LEU A 160 -4.56 -16.88 -1.24
CA LEU A 160 -3.17 -17.22 -1.55
C LEU A 160 -2.37 -17.64 -0.31
N GLU A 161 -2.63 -17.01 0.83
CA GLU A 161 -2.00 -17.39 2.09
C GLU A 161 -2.45 -18.78 2.55
N GLN A 162 -3.76 -19.07 2.47
CA GLN A 162 -4.31 -20.39 2.78
C GLN A 162 -3.73 -21.46 1.85
N ALA A 163 -3.67 -21.20 0.55
CA ALA A 163 -3.08 -22.13 -0.42
C ALA A 163 -1.61 -22.43 -0.10
N ARG A 164 -0.83 -21.42 0.30
CA ARG A 164 0.57 -21.61 0.73
C ARG A 164 0.67 -22.47 2.01
N LYS A 165 -0.20 -22.21 3.00
CA LYS A 165 -0.24 -23.01 4.22
C LYS A 165 -0.59 -24.47 3.92
N MET A 166 -1.59 -24.69 3.08
CA MET A 166 -2.00 -26.05 2.66
C MET A 166 -0.87 -26.76 1.91
N ARG A 167 -0.20 -26.09 0.97
CA ARG A 167 0.96 -26.65 0.27
C ARG A 167 2.08 -27.04 1.25
N GLY A 168 2.39 -26.18 2.22
CA GLY A 168 3.40 -26.45 3.23
C GLY A 168 3.04 -27.62 4.16
N LEU A 169 1.76 -27.83 4.45
CA LEU A 169 1.27 -28.99 5.19
C LEU A 169 1.34 -30.26 4.34
N ALA A 170 0.89 -30.21 3.10
CA ALA A 170 0.93 -31.33 2.18
C ALA A 170 2.37 -31.82 1.92
N ALA A 171 3.32 -30.91 1.73
CA ALA A 171 4.74 -31.24 1.55
C ALA A 171 5.38 -31.98 2.75
N ARG A 172 4.79 -31.87 3.95
CA ARG A 172 5.26 -32.57 5.16
C ARG A 172 4.69 -34.00 5.27
N HIS A 173 3.57 -34.27 4.61
CA HIS A 173 2.83 -35.52 4.74
C HIS A 173 2.80 -36.38 3.46
N LEU A 174 3.19 -35.79 2.33
CA LEU A 174 3.24 -36.46 1.02
C LEU A 174 4.69 -36.63 0.58
N GLU A 175 4.98 -37.73 -0.13
CA GLU A 175 6.26 -37.88 -0.81
C GLU A 175 6.29 -37.00 -2.07
N GLY A 176 6.87 -35.79 -1.93
CA GLY A 176 7.03 -34.82 -3.01
C GLY A 176 6.24 -33.50 -2.80
N GLU A 177 6.59 -32.48 -3.59
CA GLU A 177 5.85 -31.20 -3.57
C GLU A 177 4.55 -31.32 -4.38
N PRO A 178 3.41 -30.79 -3.85
CA PRO A 178 2.17 -30.72 -4.62
C PRO A 178 2.36 -29.89 -5.88
N SER A 179 2.03 -30.43 -7.03
CA SER A 179 2.15 -29.79 -8.35
C SER A 179 0.92 -28.95 -8.73
N GLU A 180 -0.21 -29.19 -8.06
CA GLU A 180 -1.49 -28.56 -8.38
C GLU A 180 -2.22 -28.11 -7.14
N VAL A 181 -2.91 -26.98 -7.24
CA VAL A 181 -3.84 -26.45 -6.25
C VAL A 181 -5.21 -26.28 -6.92
N ILE A 182 -6.20 -27.01 -6.47
CA ILE A 182 -7.58 -26.92 -6.97
C ILE A 182 -8.37 -26.01 -6.03
N ILE A 183 -8.89 -24.91 -6.57
CA ILE A 183 -9.78 -23.99 -5.85
C ILE A 183 -11.21 -24.28 -6.31
N GLN A 184 -12.03 -24.79 -5.41
CA GLN A 184 -13.45 -24.99 -5.66
C GLN A 184 -14.23 -23.74 -5.28
N CYS A 185 -14.83 -23.08 -6.27
CA CYS A 185 -15.74 -21.96 -6.06
C CYS A 185 -17.17 -22.48 -5.88
N ALA A 186 -17.93 -21.81 -5.03
CA ALA A 186 -19.36 -22.07 -4.91
C ALA A 186 -20.07 -21.72 -6.23
N GLU A 187 -21.18 -22.41 -6.51
CA GLU A 187 -22.05 -22.06 -7.64
C GLU A 187 -22.56 -20.62 -7.52
N SER A 188 -22.74 -19.94 -8.66
CA SER A 188 -23.08 -18.51 -8.73
C SER A 188 -24.30 -18.11 -7.89
N TRP A 189 -25.33 -18.98 -7.85
CA TRP A 189 -26.55 -18.71 -7.06
C TRP A 189 -26.30 -18.62 -5.55
N LYS A 190 -25.28 -19.31 -5.01
CA LYS A 190 -24.90 -19.19 -3.58
C LYS A 190 -24.29 -17.84 -3.28
N GLY A 191 -23.52 -17.27 -4.22
CA GLY A 191 -23.01 -15.91 -4.12
C GLY A 191 -24.11 -14.86 -4.18
N GLU A 192 -25.17 -15.09 -4.95
CA GLU A 192 -26.35 -14.23 -5.00
C GLU A 192 -27.13 -14.25 -3.69
N LEU A 193 -27.35 -15.44 -3.11
CA LEU A 193 -27.98 -15.55 -1.79
C LEU A 193 -27.20 -14.86 -0.67
N CYS A 194 -25.87 -14.95 -0.70
CA CYS A 194 -25.04 -14.23 0.28
C CYS A 194 -25.19 -12.72 0.15
N ARG A 195 -25.24 -12.17 -1.08
CA ARG A 195 -25.45 -10.73 -1.31
C ARG A 195 -26.83 -10.29 -0.83
N MET A 196 -27.89 -11.02 -1.19
CA MET A 196 -29.24 -10.74 -0.71
C MET A 196 -29.36 -10.79 0.82
N GLY A 197 -28.63 -11.70 1.48
CA GLY A 197 -28.58 -11.79 2.94
C GLY A 197 -27.79 -10.65 3.60
N MET A 198 -26.81 -10.07 2.92
CA MET A 198 -26.09 -8.89 3.41
C MET A 198 -26.93 -7.62 3.29
N ASP A 199 -27.62 -7.44 2.16
CA ASP A 199 -28.53 -6.31 1.94
C ASP A 199 -29.66 -6.25 2.97
N LEU A 200 -30.14 -7.41 3.45
CA LEU A 200 -31.16 -7.51 4.50
C LEU A 200 -30.64 -7.19 5.92
N GLN A 201 -29.34 -7.20 6.15
CA GLN A 201 -28.73 -6.84 7.45
C GLN A 201 -28.40 -5.35 7.57
N GLU A 202 -28.37 -4.61 6.47
CA GLU A 202 -28.16 -3.16 6.47
C GLU A 202 -29.46 -2.34 6.63
N GLU A 203 -30.64 -2.99 6.56
CA GLU A 203 -31.95 -2.34 6.70
C GLU A 203 -32.57 -2.44 8.13
N ASP A 204 -31.90 -3.11 9.08
CA ASP A 204 -32.30 -3.19 10.51
C ASP A 204 -31.36 -2.33 11.40
#